data_5c6f3d9b0f77ca5ec91ed6f5d4d3b897
#
_entry.id   5c6f3d9b0f77ca5ec91ed6f5d4d3b897
#
_cell.length_a   1.000
_cell.length_b   1.000
_cell.length_c   1.000
_cell.angle_alpha   90.00
_cell.angle_beta   90.00
_cell.angle_gamma   90.00
#
_symmetry.space_group_name_H-M   'P 1'
#
loop_
_entity.id
_entity.type
_entity.pdbx_description
1 polymer ?
#
loop_
_entity_poly.entity_id
_entity_poly.type
_entity_poly.pdbx_seq_one_letter_code
_entity_poly.pdbx_strand_id
1 'polypeptide(L)'
;TGQRMEMESATGDTVTLQIGFADGSVGTIHYFANGSKAFPKERLEVFASGGILQLDNFRKLRGFGWPGFQKMNLWRQDKGQKACVRAFVDAIKAGDPSPVMLDEILEVSKVAIDLQMGKCS
;
A
#
# COMPACT_ATOMS: atom_id res chain seq x y z
N THR A 1 0.92 4.73 20.26
CA THR A 1 1.22 4.53 18.82
C THR A 1 1.52 5.88 18.20
N GLY A 2 2.80 6.29 18.23
CA GLY A 2 3.24 7.55 17.64
C GLY A 2 3.52 7.36 16.15
N GLN A 3 2.55 7.60 15.29
CA GLN A 3 2.78 7.80 13.87
C GLN A 3 3.02 9.29 13.63
N ARG A 4 4.13 9.63 13.01
CA ARG A 4 4.39 10.99 12.52
C ARG A 4 4.04 11.03 11.05
N MET A 5 3.20 12.00 10.66
CA MET A 5 2.77 12.17 9.29
C MET A 5 3.10 13.58 8.82
N GLU A 6 3.65 13.68 7.62
CA GLU A 6 3.87 14.95 6.94
C GLU A 6 3.21 14.87 5.55
N MET A 7 2.54 15.93 5.16
CA MET A 7 1.90 16.05 3.87
C MET A 7 2.35 17.34 3.18
N GLU A 8 2.79 17.21 1.95
CA GLU A 8 3.02 18.33 1.07
C GLU A 8 2.13 18.20 -0.17
N SER A 9 1.31 19.20 -0.44
CA SER A 9 0.42 19.25 -1.60
C SER A 9 0.68 20.53 -2.38
N ALA A 10 1.01 20.38 -3.66
CA ALA A 10 1.18 21.50 -4.58
C ALA A 10 -0.17 21.93 -5.21
N THR A 11 -1.07 20.98 -5.43
CA THR A 11 -2.43 21.17 -5.98
C THR A 11 -3.35 20.10 -5.40
N GLY A 12 -4.68 20.28 -5.50
CA GLY A 12 -5.63 19.32 -4.91
C GLY A 12 -5.59 17.91 -5.50
N ASP A 13 -4.87 17.67 -6.60
CA ASP A 13 -4.74 16.39 -7.29
C ASP A 13 -3.31 15.82 -7.30
N THR A 14 -2.38 16.49 -6.63
CA THR A 14 -0.99 16.05 -6.46
C THR A 14 -0.58 16.12 -4.98
N VAL A 15 -0.22 14.98 -4.40
CA VAL A 15 0.11 14.88 -2.98
C VAL A 15 1.33 13.99 -2.78
N THR A 16 2.21 14.40 -1.88
CA THR A 16 3.26 13.55 -1.30
C THR A 16 3.00 13.40 0.18
N LEU A 17 2.96 12.16 0.64
CA LEU A 17 2.76 11.79 2.04
C LEU A 17 4.00 11.08 2.57
N GLN A 18 4.39 11.40 3.79
CA GLN A 18 5.40 10.67 4.52
C GLN A 18 4.82 10.17 5.84
N ILE A 19 4.99 8.89 6.11
CA ILE A 19 4.45 8.21 7.30
C ILE A 19 5.61 7.58 8.05
N GLY A 20 5.81 7.95 9.31
CA GLY A 20 6.71 7.27 10.23
C GLY A 20 5.93 6.30 11.11
N PHE A 21 6.41 5.06 11.22
CA PHE A 21 5.81 4.03 12.06
C PHE A 21 6.52 3.91 13.40
N ALA A 22 5.83 3.37 14.40
CA ALA A 22 6.36 3.23 15.76
C ALA A 22 7.61 2.32 15.86
N ASP A 23 7.79 1.40 14.91
CA ASP A 23 8.95 0.52 14.81
C ASP A 23 10.17 1.16 14.11
N GLY A 24 10.06 2.43 13.71
CA GLY A 24 11.08 3.17 12.99
C GLY A 24 11.03 3.03 11.47
N SER A 25 10.09 2.25 10.93
CA SER A 25 9.87 2.16 9.48
C SER A 25 9.33 3.48 8.92
N VAL A 26 9.60 3.75 7.65
CA VAL A 26 9.12 4.95 6.95
C VAL A 26 8.44 4.53 5.65
N GLY A 27 7.27 5.08 5.39
CA GLY A 27 6.56 4.98 4.12
C GLY A 27 6.44 6.33 3.43
N THR A 28 6.67 6.37 2.12
CA THR A 28 6.44 7.57 1.30
C THR A 28 5.45 7.23 0.19
N ILE A 29 4.44 8.05 0.03
CA ILE A 29 3.40 7.90 -1.00
C ILE A 29 3.41 9.14 -1.87
N HIS A 30 3.55 8.94 -3.17
CA HIS A 30 3.35 9.98 -4.17
C HIS A 30 2.06 9.69 -4.94
N TYR A 31 1.11 10.60 -4.87
CA TYR A 31 -0.11 10.54 -5.65
C TYR A 31 -0.13 11.70 -6.64
N PHE A 32 -0.01 11.37 -7.92
CA PHE A 32 0.03 12.34 -9.02
C PHE A 32 -1.05 12.01 -10.04
N ALA A 33 -2.21 12.68 -9.94
CA ALA A 33 -3.35 12.44 -10.83
C ALA A 33 -3.17 13.06 -12.22
N ASN A 34 -2.18 13.94 -12.39
CA ASN A 34 -1.89 14.68 -13.61
C ASN A 34 -1.00 13.94 -14.63
N GLY A 35 -0.65 12.67 -14.36
CA GLY A 35 0.21 11.87 -15.23
C GLY A 35 -0.46 11.39 -16.51
N SER A 36 0.35 11.03 -17.52
CA SER A 36 -0.13 10.42 -18.75
C SER A 36 -0.80 9.06 -18.49
N LYS A 37 -1.93 8.81 -19.14
CA LYS A 37 -2.64 7.51 -19.08
C LYS A 37 -1.83 6.33 -19.64
N ALA A 38 -0.79 6.61 -20.43
CA ALA A 38 0.10 5.58 -20.96
C ALA A 38 1.14 5.09 -19.93
N PHE A 39 1.35 5.82 -18.84
CA PHE A 39 2.27 5.44 -17.77
C PHE A 39 1.61 4.43 -16.82
N PRO A 40 2.32 3.38 -16.37
CA PRO A 40 1.81 2.46 -15.36
C PRO A 40 1.40 3.21 -14.08
N LYS A 41 0.17 2.98 -13.61
CA LYS A 41 -0.42 3.81 -12.56
C LYS A 41 0.18 3.57 -11.17
N GLU A 42 0.44 2.31 -10.85
CA GLU A 42 0.85 1.94 -9.50
C GLU A 42 2.25 1.32 -9.49
N ARG A 43 3.09 1.82 -8.62
CA ARG A 43 4.40 1.25 -8.30
C ARG A 43 4.56 1.20 -6.78
N LEU A 44 5.06 0.08 -6.27
CA LEU A 44 5.43 -0.07 -4.87
C LEU A 44 6.85 -0.62 -4.80
N GLU A 45 7.67 -0.01 -3.95
CA GLU A 45 9.01 -0.48 -3.63
C GLU A 45 9.12 -0.69 -2.12
N VAL A 46 9.64 -1.84 -1.72
CA VAL A 46 9.85 -2.19 -0.31
C VAL A 46 11.31 -2.53 -0.11
N PHE A 47 11.95 -1.85 0.82
CA PHE A 47 13.32 -2.06 1.25
C PHE A 47 13.30 -2.67 2.63
N ALA A 48 13.76 -3.92 2.77
CA ALA A 48 13.75 -4.62 4.05
C ALA A 48 14.90 -5.63 4.13
N SER A 49 15.61 -5.63 5.25
CA SER A 49 16.65 -6.63 5.56
C SER A 49 17.69 -6.86 4.45
N GLY A 50 18.08 -5.79 3.75
CA GLY A 50 19.04 -5.85 2.63
C GLY A 50 18.46 -6.33 1.30
N GLY A 51 17.18 -6.68 1.25
CA GLY A 51 16.45 -7.02 0.04
C GLY A 51 15.53 -5.90 -0.44
N ILE A 52 15.19 -5.92 -1.73
CA ILE A 52 14.26 -4.98 -2.36
C ILE A 52 13.19 -5.77 -3.09
N LEU A 53 11.93 -5.40 -2.91
CA LEU A 53 10.82 -5.83 -3.74
C LEU A 53 10.29 -4.64 -4.54
N GLN A 54 10.08 -4.82 -5.84
CA GLN A 54 9.53 -3.82 -6.72
C GLN A 54 8.30 -4.38 -7.42
N LEU A 55 7.14 -3.80 -7.15
CA LEU A 55 5.87 -4.14 -7.79
C LEU A 55 5.51 -3.06 -8.82
N ASP A 56 5.35 -3.47 -10.07
CA ASP A 56 4.90 -2.63 -11.17
C ASP A 56 3.46 -2.99 -11.56
N ASN A 57 2.56 -2.04 -11.38
CA ASN A 57 1.17 -2.05 -11.86
C ASN A 57 0.39 -3.33 -11.49
N PHE A 58 0.63 -3.91 -10.31
CA PHE A 58 0.03 -5.18 -9.88
C PHE A 58 0.13 -6.32 -10.91
N ARG A 59 1.20 -6.31 -11.71
CA ARG A 59 1.44 -7.27 -12.78
C ARG A 59 2.82 -7.90 -12.71
N LYS A 60 3.85 -7.12 -12.38
CA LYS A 60 5.23 -7.59 -12.32
C LYS A 60 5.78 -7.33 -10.94
N LEU A 61 6.31 -8.38 -10.30
CA LEU A 61 7.03 -8.29 -9.05
C LEU A 61 8.45 -8.78 -9.26
N ARG A 62 9.43 -8.00 -8.80
CA ARG A 62 10.86 -8.32 -8.85
C ARG A 62 11.46 -8.29 -7.46
N GLY A 63 12.30 -9.26 -7.16
CA GLY A 63 13.12 -9.29 -5.95
C GLY A 63 14.60 -9.10 -6.27
N PHE A 64 15.25 -8.21 -5.54
CA PHE A 64 16.69 -7.97 -5.61
C PHE A 64 17.28 -8.29 -4.23
N GLY A 65 18.23 -9.21 -4.17
CA GLY A 65 18.77 -9.67 -2.88
C GLY A 65 17.72 -10.35 -1.97
N TRP A 66 16.57 -10.73 -2.52
CA TRP A 66 15.49 -11.35 -1.74
C TRP A 66 15.66 -12.88 -1.73
N PRO A 67 15.81 -13.52 -0.55
CA PRO A 67 16.04 -14.96 -0.48
C PRO A 67 14.87 -15.75 -1.08
N GLY A 68 15.16 -16.68 -1.98
CA GLY A 68 14.16 -17.58 -2.55
C GLY A 68 13.19 -16.96 -3.56
N PHE A 69 13.31 -15.68 -3.87
CA PHE A 69 12.42 -15.01 -4.81
C PHE A 69 13.16 -14.05 -5.75
N GLN A 70 12.91 -14.16 -7.04
CA GLN A 70 13.51 -13.29 -8.06
C GLN A 70 12.47 -12.47 -8.83
N LYS A 71 11.45 -13.12 -9.36
CA LYS A 71 10.41 -12.46 -10.16
C LYS A 71 9.10 -13.24 -10.23
N MET A 72 8.02 -12.51 -10.42
CA MET A 72 6.70 -13.01 -10.81
C MET A 72 6.13 -12.07 -11.88
N ASN A 73 5.64 -12.63 -12.98
CA ASN A 73 5.00 -11.87 -14.05
C ASN A 73 3.63 -12.45 -14.32
N LEU A 74 2.60 -11.62 -14.22
CA LEU A 74 1.24 -11.99 -14.58
C LEU A 74 0.95 -11.56 -16.02
N TRP A 75 0.14 -12.35 -16.73
CA TRP A 75 -0.35 -11.99 -18.07
C TRP A 75 -1.24 -10.74 -18.02
N ARG A 76 -2.10 -10.65 -17.00
CA ARG A 76 -3.00 -9.51 -16.74
C ARG A 76 -2.74 -8.93 -15.35
N GLN A 77 -3.11 -7.66 -15.18
CA GLN A 77 -3.11 -7.03 -13.87
C GLN A 77 -4.06 -7.77 -12.92
N ASP A 78 -3.60 -8.02 -11.70
CA ASP A 78 -4.41 -8.58 -10.62
C ASP A 78 -4.22 -7.73 -9.35
N LYS A 79 -5.24 -6.95 -9.02
CA LYS A 79 -5.28 -6.12 -7.79
C LYS A 79 -5.84 -6.89 -6.58
N GLY A 80 -6.04 -8.19 -6.71
CA GLY A 80 -6.43 -9.06 -5.61
C GLY A 80 -7.91 -9.04 -5.24
N GLN A 81 -8.80 -8.33 -5.96
CA GLN A 81 -10.21 -8.21 -5.58
C GLN A 81 -10.89 -9.58 -5.41
N LYS A 82 -10.66 -10.49 -6.36
CA LYS A 82 -11.24 -11.85 -6.30
C LYS A 82 -10.72 -12.65 -5.11
N ALA A 83 -9.42 -12.56 -4.83
CA ALA A 83 -8.80 -13.23 -3.70
C ALA A 83 -9.29 -12.65 -2.36
N CYS A 84 -9.43 -11.34 -2.27
CA CYS A 84 -9.95 -10.65 -1.09
C CYS A 84 -11.39 -11.08 -0.76
N VAL A 85 -12.29 -11.06 -1.76
CA VAL A 85 -13.69 -11.50 -1.56
C VAL A 85 -13.74 -12.99 -1.17
N ARG A 86 -12.93 -13.83 -1.82
CA ARG A 86 -12.87 -15.25 -1.48
C ARG A 86 -12.42 -15.47 -0.04
N ALA A 87 -11.32 -14.85 0.38
CA ALA A 87 -10.81 -14.98 1.74
C ALA A 87 -11.86 -14.56 2.79
N PHE A 88 -12.58 -13.48 2.53
CA PHE A 88 -13.66 -13.02 3.41
C PHE A 88 -14.82 -14.03 3.50
N VAL A 89 -15.28 -14.54 2.38
CA VAL A 89 -16.37 -15.52 2.33
C VAL A 89 -15.96 -16.85 2.98
N ASP A 90 -14.72 -17.29 2.73
CA ASP A 90 -14.21 -18.54 3.30
C ASP A 90 -14.05 -18.43 4.83
N ALA A 91 -13.61 -17.29 5.36
CA ALA A 91 -13.57 -17.02 6.80
C ALA A 91 -14.97 -17.08 7.43
N ILE A 92 -15.98 -16.46 6.81
CA ILE A 92 -17.37 -16.53 7.28
C ILE A 92 -17.86 -17.99 7.34
N LYS A 93 -17.62 -18.77 6.28
CA LYS A 93 -18.05 -20.17 6.24
C LYS A 93 -17.36 -21.06 7.27
N ALA A 94 -16.09 -20.77 7.57
CA ALA A 94 -15.32 -21.50 8.56
C ALA A 94 -15.62 -21.05 10.01
N GLY A 95 -16.29 -19.91 10.19
CA GLY A 95 -16.46 -19.29 11.51
C GLY A 95 -15.17 -18.65 12.05
N ASP A 96 -14.24 -18.34 11.16
CA ASP A 96 -12.96 -17.73 11.47
C ASP A 96 -13.09 -16.18 11.61
N PRO A 97 -12.15 -15.54 12.29
CA PRO A 97 -12.05 -14.08 12.30
C PRO A 97 -11.92 -13.48 10.90
N SER A 98 -12.29 -12.21 10.74
CA SER A 98 -12.09 -11.49 9.48
C SER A 98 -10.61 -11.51 9.06
N PRO A 99 -10.29 -11.77 7.78
CA PRO A 99 -8.91 -11.72 7.27
C PRO A 99 -8.23 -10.35 7.47
N VAL A 100 -9.02 -9.28 7.54
CA VAL A 100 -8.56 -7.94 7.94
C VAL A 100 -9.33 -7.55 9.18
N MET A 101 -8.62 -7.24 10.26
CA MET A 101 -9.24 -6.88 11.54
C MET A 101 -9.91 -5.52 11.45
N LEU A 102 -11.03 -5.36 12.15
CA LEU A 102 -11.78 -4.09 12.15
C LEU A 102 -10.92 -2.91 12.61
N ASP A 103 -10.09 -3.11 13.62
CA ASP A 103 -9.22 -2.06 14.17
C ASP A 103 -8.20 -1.58 13.12
N GLU A 104 -7.65 -2.47 12.30
CA GLU A 104 -6.76 -2.10 11.18
C GLU A 104 -7.49 -1.26 10.13
N ILE A 105 -8.74 -1.64 9.80
CA ILE A 105 -9.58 -0.88 8.85
C ILE A 105 -9.87 0.52 9.40
N LEU A 106 -10.20 0.62 10.67
CA LEU A 106 -10.50 1.89 11.34
C LEU A 106 -9.26 2.77 11.43
N GLU A 107 -8.10 2.20 11.76
CA GLU A 107 -6.82 2.92 11.81
C GLU A 107 -6.47 3.52 10.45
N VAL A 108 -6.47 2.72 9.38
CA VAL A 108 -6.17 3.19 8.02
C VAL A 108 -7.16 4.27 7.57
N SER A 109 -8.45 4.08 7.85
CA SER A 109 -9.49 5.05 7.50
C SER A 109 -9.30 6.36 8.24
N LYS A 110 -8.98 6.30 9.54
CA LYS A 110 -8.69 7.49 10.35
C LYS A 110 -7.47 8.25 9.81
N VAL A 111 -6.37 7.55 9.52
CA VAL A 111 -5.16 8.15 8.95
C VAL A 111 -5.48 8.87 7.63
N ALA A 112 -6.24 8.23 6.74
CA ALA A 112 -6.63 8.84 5.45
C ALA A 112 -7.48 10.11 5.64
N ILE A 113 -8.41 10.12 6.60
CA ILE A 113 -9.25 11.27 6.91
C ILE A 113 -8.42 12.40 7.54
N ASP A 114 -7.56 12.08 8.52
CA ASP A 114 -6.73 13.06 9.21
C ASP A 114 -5.76 13.76 8.22
N LEU A 115 -5.18 13.00 7.29
CA LEU A 115 -4.35 13.55 6.21
C LEU A 115 -5.15 14.51 5.32
N GLN A 116 -6.38 14.13 4.91
CA GLN A 116 -7.23 14.98 4.08
C GLN A 116 -7.64 16.26 4.80
N MET A 117 -7.77 16.23 6.12
CA MET A 117 -8.11 17.38 6.94
C MET A 117 -6.90 18.24 7.34
N GLY A 118 -5.69 17.89 6.89
CA GLY A 118 -4.45 18.57 7.25
C GLY A 118 -4.06 18.41 8.73
N LYS A 119 -4.60 17.40 9.40
CA LYS A 119 -4.27 17.08 10.79
C LYS A 119 -3.03 16.18 10.83
N CYS A 120 -1.89 16.75 10.50
CA CYS A 120 -0.59 16.09 10.67
C CYS A 120 -0.12 16.31 12.11
N SER A 121 0.24 15.24 12.82
CA SER A 121 0.80 15.30 14.18
C SER A 121 2.18 14.65 14.22
#